data_f8727b151b2ec0baa8a7ec47be30e311
#
_entry.id   f8727b151b2ec0baa8a7ec47be30e311
#
_cell.length_a   1.000
_cell.length_b   1.000
_cell.length_c   1.000
_cell.angle_alpha   90.00
_cell.angle_beta   90.00
_cell.angle_gamma   90.00
#
_symmetry.space_group_name_H-M   'P 1'
#
loop_
_entity.id
_entity.type
_entity.pdbx_description
1 polymer ?
#
loop_
_entity_poly.entity_id
_entity_poly.type
_entity_poly.pdbx_seq_one_letter_code
_entity_poly.pdbx_strand_id
1 'polypeptide(L)' 'MNFEDRLDDFHKGLVSGDIYSRLQGKNEEALAMISLYRHGAPWAKLEAKKWLQKVMGGVEL' A
#
# COMPACT_ATOMS: atom_id res chain seq x y z
N MET A 1 10.28 -5.12 -11.63
CA MET A 1 10.19 -4.37 -10.38
C MET A 1 9.60 -5.23 -9.30
N ASN A 2 10.25 -5.35 -8.17
CA ASN A 2 9.73 -6.20 -7.11
C ASN A 2 8.72 -5.43 -6.26
N PHE A 3 8.11 -6.14 -5.32
CA PHE A 3 7.07 -5.54 -4.49
C PHE A 3 7.59 -4.36 -3.67
N GLU A 4 8.82 -4.47 -3.17
CA GLU A 4 9.38 -3.40 -2.33
C GLU A 4 9.54 -2.10 -3.11
N ASP A 5 10.02 -2.19 -4.35
CA ASP A 5 10.17 -0.99 -5.18
C ASP A 5 8.83 -0.38 -5.51
N ARG A 6 7.85 -1.23 -5.81
CA ARG A 6 6.50 -0.76 -6.11
C ARG A 6 5.88 -0.11 -4.88
N LEU A 7 6.15 -0.67 -3.72
CA LEU A 7 5.62 -0.11 -2.48
C LEU A 7 6.20 1.27 -2.21
N ASP A 8 7.50 1.45 -2.47
CA ASP A 8 8.13 2.75 -2.31
C ASP A 8 7.47 3.80 -3.21
N ASP A 9 7.25 3.45 -4.46
CA ASP A 9 6.59 4.36 -5.40
C ASP A 9 5.17 4.69 -4.95
N PHE A 10 4.45 3.67 -4.50
CA PHE A 10 3.10 3.84 -4.01
C PHE A 10 3.07 4.78 -2.81
N HIS A 11 4.00 4.57 -1.89
CA HIS A 11 4.08 5.41 -0.69
C HIS A 11 4.38 6.86 -1.06
N LYS A 12 5.30 7.07 -1.99
CA LYS A 12 5.60 8.42 -2.44
C LYS A 12 4.38 9.09 -3.05
N GLY A 13 3.62 8.32 -3.84
CA GLY A 13 2.40 8.85 -4.43
C GLY A 13 1.36 9.22 -3.39
N LEU A 14 1.26 8.43 -2.31
CA LEU A 14 0.34 8.73 -1.22
C LEU A 14 0.73 10.03 -0.53
N VAL A 15 2.01 10.18 -0.24
CA VAL A 15 2.49 11.37 0.48
C VAL A 15 2.32 12.62 -0.37
N SER A 16 2.59 12.50 -1.67
CA SER A 16 2.48 13.65 -2.57
C SER A 16 1.03 13.96 -2.95
N GLY A 17 0.13 13.01 -2.75
CA GLY A 17 -1.26 13.18 -3.12
C GLY A 17 -1.59 12.76 -4.54
N ASP A 18 -0.61 12.27 -5.29
CA ASP A 18 -0.82 11.94 -6.70
C ASP A 18 -1.87 10.86 -6.92
N ILE A 19 -1.98 9.92 -5.99
CA ILE A 19 -2.94 8.82 -6.14
C ILE A 19 -4.11 8.93 -5.20
N TYR A 20 -4.29 10.10 -4.61
CA TYR A 20 -5.35 10.31 -3.62
C TYR A 20 -6.73 9.96 -4.18
N SER A 21 -7.04 10.51 -5.33
CA SER A 21 -8.37 10.32 -5.91
C SER A 21 -8.61 8.87 -6.30
N ARG A 22 -7.57 8.13 -6.64
CA ARG A 22 -7.69 6.74 -7.04
C ARG A 22 -8.11 5.86 -5.87
N LEU A 23 -7.73 6.23 -4.67
CA LEU A 23 -8.05 5.46 -3.48
C LEU A 23 -9.38 5.86 -2.86
N GLN A 24 -9.94 6.97 -3.31
CA GLN A 24 -11.26 7.41 -2.86
C GLN A 24 -11.35 7.51 -1.35
N GLY A 25 -10.36 8.18 -0.76
CA GLY A 25 -10.37 8.44 0.66
C GLY A 25 -9.74 7.37 1.52
N LYS A 26 -9.17 6.34 0.93
CA LYS A 26 -8.53 5.27 1.70
C LYS A 26 -7.04 5.50 1.92
N ASN A 27 -6.59 6.74 1.76
CA ASN A 27 -5.17 7.05 1.88
C ASN A 27 -4.64 6.76 3.28
N GLU A 28 -5.41 7.09 4.31
CA GLU A 28 -4.96 6.83 5.68
C GLU A 28 -4.87 5.33 5.94
N GLU A 29 -5.82 4.58 5.42
CA GLU A 29 -5.80 3.14 5.56
C GLU A 29 -4.57 2.57 4.85
N ALA A 30 -4.28 3.08 3.67
CA ALA A 30 -3.11 2.62 2.91
C ALA A 30 -1.82 2.90 3.67
N LEU A 31 -1.70 4.08 4.26
CA LEU A 31 -0.52 4.41 5.05
C LEU A 31 -0.39 3.48 6.26
N ALA A 32 -1.51 3.19 6.91
CA ALA A 32 -1.50 2.26 8.04
C ALA A 32 -1.07 0.85 7.60
N MET A 33 -1.52 0.41 6.44
CA MET A 33 -1.15 -0.91 5.93
C MET A 33 0.34 -0.97 5.58
N ILE A 34 0.88 0.11 5.04
CA ILE A 34 2.31 0.17 4.77
C ILE A 34 3.10 0.04 6.07
N SER A 35 2.65 0.73 7.11
CA SER A 35 3.30 0.65 8.42
C SER A 35 3.23 -0.77 8.98
N LEU A 36 2.07 -1.41 8.87
CA LEU A 36 1.91 -2.79 9.32
C LEU A 36 2.83 -3.74 8.56
N TYR A 37 2.96 -3.52 7.25
CA TYR A 37 3.83 -4.37 6.45
C TYR A 37 5.29 -4.22 6.87
N ARG A 38 5.70 -2.99 7.19
CA ARG A 38 7.11 -2.73 7.50
C ARG A 38 7.46 -3.05 8.94
N HIS A 39 6.54 -2.86 9.86
CA HIS A 39 6.84 -2.93 11.29
C HIS A 39 5.94 -3.87 12.08
N GLY A 40 4.96 -4.47 11.45
CA GLY A 40 4.01 -5.30 12.18
C GLY A 40 4.51 -6.70 12.45
N ALA A 41 3.71 -7.48 13.18
CA ALA A 41 3.99 -8.88 13.41
C ALA A 41 3.91 -9.66 12.09
N PRO A 42 4.51 -10.86 12.02
CA PRO A 42 4.53 -11.61 10.76
C PRO A 42 3.15 -11.81 10.13
N TRP A 43 2.14 -12.14 10.94
CA TRP A 43 0.80 -12.34 10.40
C TRP A 43 0.22 -11.02 9.89
N ALA A 44 0.50 -9.92 10.59
CA ALA A 44 0.02 -8.61 10.17
C ALA A 44 0.70 -8.17 8.88
N LYS A 45 1.99 -8.46 8.76
CA LYS A 45 2.71 -8.15 7.53
C LYS A 45 2.10 -8.86 6.34
N LEU A 46 1.73 -10.11 6.51
CA LEU A 46 1.16 -10.89 5.42
C LEU A 46 -0.18 -10.33 4.99
N GLU A 47 -1.02 -9.98 5.95
CA GLU A 47 -2.34 -9.42 5.63
C GLU A 47 -2.18 -8.06 4.96
N ALA A 48 -1.28 -7.23 5.48
CA ALA A 48 -1.05 -5.92 4.90
C ALA A 48 -0.52 -6.05 3.48
N LYS A 49 0.36 -7.00 3.23
CA LYS A 49 0.89 -7.21 1.89
C LYS A 49 -0.23 -7.59 0.92
N LYS A 50 -1.14 -8.46 1.33
CA LYS A 50 -2.27 -8.83 0.48
C LYS A 50 -3.12 -7.63 0.14
N TRP A 51 -3.43 -6.82 1.15
CA TRP A 51 -4.23 -5.63 0.95
C TRP A 51 -3.55 -4.66 0.00
N LEU A 52 -2.24 -4.43 0.23
CA LEU A 52 -1.47 -3.51 -0.59
C LEU A 52 -1.35 -3.99 -2.03
N GLN A 53 -1.13 -5.29 -2.23
CA GLN A 53 -1.06 -5.82 -3.59
C GLN A 53 -2.36 -5.60 -4.34
N LYS A 54 -3.48 -5.77 -3.65
CA LYS A 54 -4.78 -5.56 -4.26
C LYS A 54 -4.96 -4.11 -4.69
N VAL A 55 -4.60 -3.18 -3.81
CA VAL A 55 -4.78 -1.76 -4.08
C VAL A 55 -3.77 -1.26 -5.11
N MET A 56 -2.51 -1.66 -4.96
CA MET A 56 -1.45 -1.20 -5.85
C MET A 56 -1.60 -1.79 -7.25
N GLY A 57 -2.04 -3.03 -7.31
CA GLY A 57 -2.20 -3.70 -8.58
C GLY A 57 -3.41 -3.23 -9.36
N GLY A 58 -4.34 -2.58 -8.71
CA GLY A 58 -5.52 -2.14 -9.39
C GLY A 58 -6.40 -3.31 -9.76
N VAL A 59 -6.62 -3.49 -11.04
CA VAL A 59 -7.59 -4.46 -11.51
C VAL A 59 -7.00 -5.80 -11.87
N GLU A 60 -5.72 -5.95 -11.75
CA GLU A 60 -5.14 -7.22 -12.18
C GLU A 60 -5.51 -8.36 -11.27
N LEU A 61 -6.19 -8.10 -10.24
CA LEU A 61 -6.57 -9.12 -9.28
C LEU A 61 -7.77 -9.93 -9.72
#